data_de9311b2ab0fcd763c3a6593876aa3eb
#
_entry.id   de9311b2ab0fcd763c3a6593876aa3eb
#
_cell.length_a   1.000
_cell.length_b   1.000
_cell.length_c   1.000
_cell.angle_alpha   90.00
_cell.angle_beta   90.00
_cell.angle_gamma   90.00
#
_symmetry.space_group_name_H-M   'P 1'
#
loop_
_entity.id
_entity.type
_entity.pdbx_description
1 polymer ?
#
loop_
_entity_poly.entity_id
_entity_poly.type
_entity_poly.pdbx_seq_one_letter_code
_entity_poly.pdbx_strand_id
1 'polypeptide(L)'
;MAQRADWQHQGGKWEFPGGKIEAHETHLQALARELQEEVDLCIDTQACELFQAVHHDYSDKHVSLYFYLVKKFSGVAKGLEGQPLEWVDAQTLSEMVIPEANRPIAEALLATWPVH
;
A
#
# COMPACT_ATOMS: atom_id res chain seq x y z
N MET A 1 0.26 0.27 7.29
CA MET A 1 1.63 0.41 6.73
C MET A 1 2.46 -0.82 7.08
N ALA A 2 3.30 -1.24 6.20
CA ALA A 2 4.23 -2.35 6.39
C ALA A 2 5.66 -1.85 6.23
N GLN A 3 6.57 -2.32 7.09
CA GLN A 3 7.97 -1.90 7.03
C GLN A 3 8.77 -2.85 6.15
N ARG A 4 9.54 -2.29 5.21
CA ARG A 4 10.43 -3.06 4.35
C ARG A 4 11.63 -3.57 5.15
N ALA A 5 12.08 -4.79 4.84
CA ALA A 5 13.26 -5.34 5.48
C ALA A 5 14.51 -4.54 5.13
N ASP A 6 15.48 -4.48 6.04
CA ASP A 6 16.70 -3.67 5.86
C ASP A 6 17.49 -4.04 4.60
N TRP A 7 17.43 -5.30 4.18
CA TRP A 7 18.15 -5.78 2.99
C TRP A 7 17.43 -5.51 1.67
N GLN A 8 16.17 -5.06 1.71
CA GLN A 8 15.40 -4.75 0.51
C GLN A 8 15.74 -3.35 0.00
N HIS A 9 15.43 -3.10 -1.29
CA HIS A 9 15.47 -1.74 -1.82
C HIS A 9 14.58 -0.83 -0.98
N GLN A 10 15.07 0.34 -0.58
CA GLN A 10 14.39 1.24 0.35
C GLN A 10 14.14 0.60 1.73
N GLY A 11 15.06 -0.23 2.19
CA GLY A 11 14.95 -0.95 3.46
C GLY A 11 14.70 -0.05 4.65
N GLY A 12 13.92 -0.55 5.61
CA GLY A 12 13.55 0.20 6.83
C GLY A 12 12.44 1.22 6.64
N LYS A 13 12.08 1.55 5.41
CA LYS A 13 10.99 2.50 5.14
C LYS A 13 9.64 1.79 5.22
N TRP A 14 8.61 2.55 5.58
CA TRP A 14 7.25 2.07 5.64
C TRP A 14 6.55 2.29 4.30
N GLU A 15 5.70 1.35 3.90
CA GLU A 15 4.99 1.43 2.63
C GLU A 15 3.54 1.01 2.79
N PHE A 16 2.72 1.41 1.83
CA PHE A 16 1.36 0.90 1.72
C PHE A 16 1.43 -0.56 1.29
N PRO A 17 0.66 -1.47 1.94
CA PRO A 17 0.70 -2.88 1.58
C PRO A 17 0.16 -3.10 0.17
N GLY A 18 0.71 -4.09 -0.51
CA GLY A 18 0.35 -4.45 -1.87
C GLY A 18 1.53 -5.09 -2.58
N GLY A 19 1.39 -5.32 -3.85
CA GLY A 19 2.44 -5.97 -4.62
C GLY A 19 2.22 -5.89 -6.12
N LYS A 20 2.91 -6.75 -6.84
CA LYS A 20 2.91 -6.76 -8.29
C LYS A 20 1.62 -7.35 -8.84
N ILE A 21 1.12 -6.76 -9.93
CA ILE A 21 0.00 -7.28 -10.70
C ILE A 21 0.53 -8.37 -11.62
N GLU A 22 -0.06 -9.56 -11.53
CA GLU A 22 0.31 -10.66 -12.41
C GLU A 22 -0.45 -10.58 -13.74
N ALA A 23 0.03 -11.32 -14.76
CA ALA A 23 -0.43 -11.17 -16.14
C ALA A 23 -1.93 -11.42 -16.35
N HIS A 24 -2.57 -12.21 -15.49
CA HIS A 24 -3.98 -12.56 -15.64
C HIS A 24 -4.89 -11.85 -14.65
N GLU A 25 -4.34 -10.87 -13.92
CA GLU A 25 -5.07 -10.19 -12.86
C GLU A 25 -5.47 -8.78 -13.26
N THR A 26 -6.65 -8.34 -12.79
CA THR A 26 -6.97 -6.93 -12.73
C THR A 26 -6.23 -6.30 -11.54
N HIS A 27 -6.19 -4.98 -11.47
CA HIS A 27 -5.59 -4.27 -10.32
C HIS A 27 -6.22 -4.70 -8.99
N LEU A 28 -7.56 -4.81 -8.97
CA LEU A 28 -8.28 -5.20 -7.74
C LEU A 28 -8.06 -6.66 -7.37
N GLN A 29 -7.96 -7.55 -8.35
CA GLN A 29 -7.64 -8.95 -8.09
C GLN A 29 -6.25 -9.09 -7.48
N ALA A 30 -5.28 -8.35 -8.01
CA ALA A 30 -3.92 -8.34 -7.49
C ALA A 30 -3.91 -7.79 -6.06
N LEU A 31 -4.61 -6.70 -5.79
CA LEU A 31 -4.69 -6.12 -4.47
C LEU A 31 -5.29 -7.10 -3.46
N ALA A 32 -6.40 -7.75 -3.82
CA ALA A 32 -7.04 -8.72 -2.94
C ALA A 32 -6.12 -9.90 -2.61
N ARG A 33 -5.43 -10.42 -3.62
CA ARG A 33 -4.48 -11.53 -3.44
C ARG A 33 -3.31 -11.11 -2.56
N GLU A 34 -2.68 -9.97 -2.85
CA GLU A 34 -1.51 -9.50 -2.12
C GLU A 34 -1.84 -9.19 -0.65
N LEU A 35 -2.98 -8.57 -0.38
CA LEU A 35 -3.37 -8.28 1.00
C LEU A 35 -3.65 -9.55 1.78
N GLN A 36 -4.21 -10.58 1.15
CA GLN A 36 -4.41 -11.85 1.81
C GLN A 36 -3.09 -12.57 2.07
N GLU A 37 -2.18 -12.58 1.11
CA GLU A 37 -0.88 -13.25 1.24
C GLU A 37 0.06 -12.54 2.21
N GLU A 38 0.09 -11.22 2.20
CA GLU A 38 1.05 -10.46 2.99
C GLU A 38 0.57 -10.12 4.39
N VAL A 39 -0.71 -9.77 4.53
CA VAL A 39 -1.22 -9.21 5.79
C VAL A 39 -2.47 -9.90 6.32
N ASP A 40 -2.90 -10.98 5.70
CA ASP A 40 -4.04 -11.79 6.14
C ASP A 40 -5.36 -11.02 6.20
N LEU A 41 -5.57 -10.10 5.28
CA LEU A 41 -6.82 -9.36 5.14
C LEU A 41 -7.57 -9.80 3.90
N CYS A 42 -8.88 -9.97 4.06
CA CYS A 42 -9.81 -10.27 2.96
C CYS A 42 -10.60 -9.01 2.65
N ILE A 43 -10.39 -8.42 1.47
CA ILE A 43 -11.06 -7.18 1.09
C ILE A 43 -12.27 -7.44 0.22
N ASP A 44 -13.27 -6.55 0.32
CA ASP A 44 -14.41 -6.53 -0.59
C ASP A 44 -14.04 -5.65 -1.79
N THR A 45 -13.76 -6.27 -2.93
CA THR A 45 -13.33 -5.54 -4.13
C THR A 45 -14.40 -4.59 -4.67
N GLN A 46 -15.66 -4.84 -4.37
CA GLN A 46 -16.75 -3.94 -4.76
C GLN A 46 -16.82 -2.69 -3.89
N ALA A 47 -16.17 -2.72 -2.73
CA ALA A 47 -16.07 -1.58 -1.82
C ALA A 47 -14.69 -0.92 -1.89
N CYS A 48 -13.98 -1.09 -2.99
CA CYS A 48 -12.71 -0.45 -3.27
C CYS A 48 -12.89 0.64 -4.31
N GLU A 49 -12.20 1.76 -4.09
CA GLU A 49 -12.27 2.92 -4.98
C GLU A 49 -10.85 3.33 -5.36
N LEU A 50 -10.59 3.50 -6.65
CA LEU A 50 -9.29 3.99 -7.09
C LEU A 50 -9.07 5.41 -6.54
N PHE A 51 -8.00 5.58 -5.79
CA PHE A 51 -7.64 6.85 -5.20
C PHE A 51 -6.69 7.63 -6.11
N GLN A 52 -5.56 7.03 -6.47
CA GLN A 52 -4.59 7.63 -7.38
C GLN A 52 -3.79 6.59 -8.12
N ALA A 53 -3.28 6.97 -9.30
CA ALA A 53 -2.28 6.21 -10.03
C ALA A 53 -1.02 7.07 -10.14
N VAL A 54 0.14 6.48 -9.89
CA VAL A 54 1.44 7.16 -9.91
C VAL A 54 2.37 6.41 -10.85
N HIS A 55 3.03 7.16 -11.73
CA HIS A 55 4.08 6.63 -12.60
C HIS A 55 5.40 7.26 -12.18
N HIS A 56 6.37 6.43 -11.88
CA HIS A 56 7.67 6.89 -11.41
C HIS A 56 8.80 6.18 -12.17
N ASP A 57 9.71 6.98 -12.72
CA ASP A 57 10.86 6.48 -13.45
C ASP A 57 12.08 6.46 -12.53
N TYR A 58 12.54 5.27 -12.20
CA TYR A 58 13.85 5.09 -11.59
C TYR A 58 14.90 5.02 -12.69
N SER A 59 16.16 5.16 -12.34
CA SER A 59 17.25 5.12 -13.31
C SER A 59 17.33 3.81 -14.10
N ASP A 60 16.84 2.71 -13.54
CA ASP A 60 16.95 1.37 -14.13
C ASP A 60 15.60 0.73 -14.44
N LYS A 61 14.49 1.36 -14.10
CA LYS A 61 13.15 0.80 -14.33
C LYS A 61 12.06 1.84 -14.25
N HIS A 62 10.92 1.50 -14.86
CA HIS A 62 9.70 2.28 -14.81
C HIS A 62 8.70 1.58 -13.90
N VAL A 63 8.08 2.32 -12.97
CA VAL A 63 7.12 1.76 -12.01
C VAL A 63 5.81 2.51 -12.12
N SER A 64 4.71 1.75 -12.26
CA SER A 64 3.35 2.28 -12.18
C SER A 64 2.68 1.72 -10.94
N LEU A 65 2.14 2.60 -10.12
CA LEU A 65 1.50 2.23 -8.86
C LEU A 65 0.04 2.69 -8.86
N TYR A 66 -0.85 1.80 -8.44
CA TYR A 66 -2.28 2.08 -8.36
C TYR A 66 -2.72 1.96 -6.91
N PHE A 67 -3.26 3.02 -6.35
CA PHE A 67 -3.65 3.11 -4.94
C PHE A 67 -5.17 3.13 -4.83
N TYR A 68 -5.70 2.26 -3.96
CA TYR A 68 -7.13 2.10 -3.74
C TYR A 68 -7.50 2.40 -2.29
N LEU A 69 -8.66 3.02 -2.12
CA LEU A 69 -9.32 3.10 -0.82
C LEU A 69 -10.14 1.84 -0.63
N VAL A 70 -9.84 1.07 0.41
CA VAL A 70 -10.56 -0.16 0.74
C VAL A 70 -11.54 0.16 1.85
N LYS A 71 -12.83 0.17 1.53
CA LYS A 71 -13.88 0.59 2.46
C LYS A 71 -14.46 -0.55 3.28
N LYS A 72 -14.28 -1.79 2.84
CA LYS A 72 -14.72 -2.99 3.57
C LYS A 72 -13.67 -4.08 3.49
N PHE A 73 -13.35 -4.63 4.62
CA PHE A 73 -12.46 -5.78 4.71
C PHE A 73 -12.77 -6.58 5.97
N SER A 74 -12.28 -7.82 6.04
CA SER A 74 -12.40 -8.68 7.21
C SER A 74 -11.05 -9.26 7.57
N GLY A 75 -10.94 -9.74 8.79
CA GLY A 75 -9.71 -10.31 9.32
C GLY A 75 -8.97 -9.33 10.23
N VAL A 76 -7.90 -9.83 10.82
CA VAL A 76 -6.99 -9.04 11.66
C VAL A 76 -5.65 -9.00 10.96
N ALA A 77 -5.13 -7.81 10.71
CA ALA A 77 -3.88 -7.62 10.00
C ALA A 77 -2.71 -8.31 10.73
N LYS A 78 -1.97 -9.14 9.99
CA LYS A 78 -0.79 -9.85 10.48
C LYS A 78 0.30 -9.80 9.42
N GLY A 79 1.52 -9.57 9.83
CA GLY A 79 2.67 -9.63 8.94
C GLY A 79 3.05 -11.07 8.63
N LEU A 80 2.39 -11.68 7.64
CA LEU A 80 2.59 -13.10 7.30
C LEU A 80 4.00 -13.41 6.77
N GLU A 81 4.73 -12.39 6.35
CA GLU A 81 6.11 -12.52 5.90
C GLU A 81 7.10 -12.05 6.97
N GLY A 82 6.63 -11.92 8.21
CA GLY A 82 7.46 -11.48 9.33
C GLY A 82 7.70 -9.98 9.39
N GLN A 83 7.10 -9.21 8.47
CA GLN A 83 7.28 -7.77 8.44
C GLN A 83 6.46 -7.08 9.53
N PRO A 84 6.98 -6.01 10.13
CA PRO A 84 6.19 -5.17 11.04
C PRO A 84 5.03 -4.50 10.31
N LEU A 85 3.86 -4.47 10.95
CA LEU A 85 2.68 -3.75 10.47
C LEU A 85 2.26 -2.72 11.49
N GLU A 86 1.64 -1.63 11.02
CA GLU A 86 1.12 -0.60 11.89
C GLU A 86 -0.11 0.06 11.28
N TRP A 87 -1.18 0.15 12.07
CA TRP A 87 -2.31 1.01 11.75
C TRP A 87 -1.95 2.42 12.15
N VAL A 88 -2.09 3.37 11.23
CA VAL A 88 -1.63 4.74 11.47
C VAL A 88 -2.75 5.74 11.26
N ASP A 89 -2.73 6.81 12.06
CA ASP A 89 -3.57 7.98 11.83
C ASP A 89 -2.84 8.99 10.93
N ALA A 90 -3.50 10.13 10.67
CA ALA A 90 -2.94 11.16 9.80
C ALA A 90 -1.62 11.71 10.33
N GLN A 91 -1.54 11.98 11.62
CA GLN A 91 -0.32 12.54 12.20
C GLN A 91 0.85 11.57 12.09
N THR A 92 0.63 10.31 12.43
CA THR A 92 1.66 9.28 12.34
C THR A 92 2.14 9.12 10.90
N LEU A 93 1.20 9.08 9.95
CA LEU A 93 1.56 8.97 8.53
C LEU A 93 2.45 10.15 8.08
N SER A 94 2.16 11.36 8.54
CA SER A 94 2.93 12.54 8.17
C SER A 94 4.39 12.48 8.64
N GLU A 95 4.67 11.68 9.67
CA GLU A 95 5.99 11.55 10.28
C GLU A 95 6.75 10.31 9.82
N MET A 96 6.09 9.39 9.11
CA MET A 96 6.72 8.15 8.68
C MET A 96 7.72 8.36 7.55
N VAL A 97 8.78 7.54 7.57
CA VAL A 97 9.74 7.49 6.47
C VAL A 97 9.23 6.49 5.44
N ILE A 98 8.84 6.98 4.28
CA ILE A 98 8.25 6.19 3.21
C ILE A 98 9.07 6.33 1.92
N PRO A 99 8.97 5.36 0.97
CA PRO A 99 9.63 5.49 -0.32
C PRO A 99 9.13 6.73 -1.06
N GLU A 100 10.02 7.34 -1.83
CA GLU A 100 9.73 8.60 -2.53
C GLU A 100 8.52 8.50 -3.45
N ALA A 101 8.33 7.37 -4.12
CA ALA A 101 7.20 7.16 -5.02
C ALA A 101 5.85 7.16 -4.28
N ASN A 102 5.83 6.90 -2.97
CA ASN A 102 4.62 6.89 -2.17
C ASN A 102 4.30 8.25 -1.55
N ARG A 103 5.24 9.19 -1.58
CA ARG A 103 5.07 10.49 -0.94
C ARG A 103 3.89 11.30 -1.50
N PRO A 104 3.69 11.40 -2.80
CA PRO A 104 2.53 12.13 -3.35
C PRO A 104 1.20 11.55 -2.88
N ILE A 105 1.13 10.23 -2.70
CA ILE A 105 -0.07 9.55 -2.22
C ILE A 105 -0.34 9.89 -0.75
N ALA A 106 0.70 9.85 0.08
CA ALA A 106 0.57 10.22 1.49
C ALA A 106 0.11 11.67 1.62
N GLU A 107 0.67 12.58 0.84
CA GLU A 107 0.28 14.00 0.84
C GLU A 107 -1.18 14.17 0.40
N ALA A 108 -1.61 13.47 -0.64
CA ALA A 108 -2.99 13.52 -1.12
C ALA A 108 -3.97 12.99 -0.08
N LEU A 109 -3.62 11.88 0.60
CA LEU A 109 -4.42 11.33 1.69
C LEU A 109 -4.56 12.32 2.83
N LEU A 110 -3.44 12.92 3.25
CA LEU A 110 -3.44 13.89 4.35
C LEU A 110 -4.29 15.12 4.03
N ALA A 111 -4.26 15.59 2.78
CA ALA A 111 -5.03 16.73 2.33
C ALA A 111 -6.54 16.49 2.39
N THR A 112 -6.99 15.24 2.26
CA THR A 112 -8.42 14.88 2.25
C THR A 112 -8.86 14.11 3.50
N TRP A 113 -7.96 13.93 4.46
CA TRP A 113 -8.26 13.28 5.73
C TRP A 113 -9.14 14.19 6.60
N PRO A 114 -10.20 13.72 7.27
CA PRO A 114 -10.69 12.35 7.40
C PRO A 114 -11.89 12.04 6.48
N VAL A 115 -11.98 12.68 5.34
CA VAL A 115 -13.14 12.61 4.44
C VAL A 115 -13.35 11.19 3.89
N HIS A 116 -12.32 10.39 3.91
CA HIS A 116 -12.43 9.00 3.53
C HIS A 116 -13.20 8.24 4.60
#